data_ff232e1879477d9c0468a2340a1dd231
#
_entry.id   ff232e1879477d9c0468a2340a1dd231
#
_cell.length_a   1.000
_cell.length_b   1.000
_cell.length_c   1.000
_cell.angle_alpha   90.00
_cell.angle_beta   90.00
_cell.angle_gamma   90.00
#
_symmetry.space_group_name_H-M   'P 1'
#
loop_
_entity.id
_entity.type
_entity.pdbx_description
1 polymer ?
#
loop_
_entity_poly.entity_id
_entity_poly.type
_entity_poly.pdbx_seq_one_letter_code
_entity_poly.pdbx_strand_id
1 'polypeptide(L)'
;MKLALAGIALALVVAPATTLQAQDMGRFRVLIPNFEPLEGADDDFGKKAAEELRELINTLATHQPIEKKEIEQNLKRFKMKMEELDCIRTRQLASQMDAQVALCASYGGPEDSYAVNAEFWDIASGESFKVDATQGAKKQEQVAAQHIFDQFDRYVQQVRFAQFCAEYAQSQQWDNALRNCDSALELNPTAVGTRYQRARILYESDRYPEALGELKQVLELNPFHEDGLQLAGYISAKEGQDDQALAYYTQYLELNPGNANVRMKIAYDLAQAGDPAGAMSLIQVGLDVDPENADLWEQYGGFSFAAALEINQEAAVGAENGGGVAPEAVEYFRKAIEAYQKVFAVKGSDTPVGHLRNIIAAYVQLDEMESAITMAEQALETHPQEESIWSIYADALQRTGKLDQAVAALDRVKEINPSYPNVSLRQGNWLIQAGRVQDAVAVLKDAVAGNPSQADMAARLVFADAYANGVQKERYAYAVTGIVAARQLPNLSSAMTSQLNFWHAYSLYTGGVKEQEPNTLATAQATLPRFQEAIRLFQQAKEYADSQPSITLSQFLTNAQTYVEIQEAIIKRGR
;
A
#
# COMPACT_ATOMS: atom_id res chain seq x y z
N MET A 1 44.24 6.69 11.16
CA MET A 1 44.28 5.35 11.74
C MET A 1 43.67 4.39 10.71
N LYS A 2 44.50 3.45 10.20
CA LYS A 2 44.19 2.57 9.06
C LYS A 2 43.17 1.50 9.48
N LEU A 3 42.02 1.43 8.80
CA LEU A 3 41.09 0.30 8.87
C LEU A 3 41.50 -0.73 7.81
N ALA A 4 41.78 -1.94 8.28
CA ALA A 4 42.14 -3.09 7.46
C ALA A 4 40.85 -3.68 6.84
N LEU A 5 40.83 -3.79 5.52
CA LEU A 5 39.86 -4.57 4.76
C LEU A 5 40.24 -6.04 4.83
N ALA A 6 39.42 -6.84 5.50
CA ALA A 6 39.50 -8.30 5.44
C ALA A 6 38.75 -8.78 4.19
N GLY A 7 39.50 -9.24 3.20
CA GLY A 7 38.98 -9.88 2.01
C GLY A 7 38.46 -11.29 2.33
N ILE A 8 37.19 -11.53 2.11
CA ILE A 8 36.58 -12.85 2.06
C ILE A 8 36.77 -13.39 0.64
N ALA A 9 37.67 -14.36 0.49
CA ALA A 9 37.83 -15.10 -0.75
C ALA A 9 36.64 -16.06 -0.92
N LEU A 10 35.76 -15.73 -1.86
CA LEU A 10 34.69 -16.62 -2.30
C LEU A 10 35.29 -17.69 -3.20
N ALA A 11 35.43 -18.92 -2.68
CA ALA A 11 35.82 -20.08 -3.48
C ALA A 11 34.69 -20.39 -4.46
N LEU A 12 34.89 -20.09 -5.74
CA LEU A 12 34.08 -20.57 -6.85
C LEU A 12 34.23 -22.09 -6.93
N VAL A 13 33.26 -22.82 -6.41
CA VAL A 13 33.08 -24.23 -6.73
C VAL A 13 32.58 -24.30 -8.16
N VAL A 14 33.47 -24.53 -9.10
CA VAL A 14 33.15 -24.92 -10.48
C VAL A 14 32.54 -26.33 -10.40
N ALA A 15 31.21 -26.41 -10.34
CA ALA A 15 30.52 -27.66 -10.63
C ALA A 15 30.83 -28.04 -12.09
N PRO A 16 31.16 -29.30 -12.39
CA PRO A 16 31.35 -29.72 -13.76
C PRO A 16 30.06 -29.48 -14.53
N ALA A 17 30.16 -28.76 -15.64
CA ALA A 17 29.07 -28.65 -16.59
C ALA A 17 28.68 -30.08 -16.99
N THR A 18 27.61 -30.59 -16.40
CA THR A 18 26.91 -31.73 -16.99
C THR A 18 26.43 -31.24 -18.34
N THR A 19 27.12 -31.67 -19.36
CA THR A 19 26.59 -31.65 -20.74
C THR A 19 25.18 -32.21 -20.63
N LEU A 20 24.17 -31.34 -20.77
CA LEU A 20 22.83 -31.78 -21.14
C LEU A 20 23.04 -32.56 -22.44
N GLN A 21 23.11 -33.89 -22.33
CA GLN A 21 22.87 -34.76 -23.46
C GLN A 21 21.48 -34.30 -23.95
N ALA A 22 21.44 -33.76 -25.17
CA ALA A 22 20.21 -33.70 -25.92
C ALA A 22 19.63 -35.10 -25.84
N GLN A 23 18.59 -35.30 -25.02
CA GLN A 23 17.80 -36.48 -25.06
C GLN A 23 17.33 -36.55 -26.53
N ASP A 24 17.70 -37.61 -27.17
CA ASP A 24 17.14 -38.01 -28.48
C ASP A 24 15.64 -38.14 -28.23
N MET A 25 14.92 -37.02 -28.36
CA MET A 25 13.47 -36.96 -28.21
C MET A 25 12.96 -37.68 -29.45
N GLY A 26 12.71 -38.97 -29.30
CA GLY A 26 12.13 -39.80 -30.33
C GLY A 26 10.89 -39.11 -30.92
N ARG A 27 10.64 -39.31 -32.20
CA ARG A 27 9.45 -38.75 -32.87
C ARG A 27 8.18 -39.07 -32.08
N PHE A 28 7.29 -38.10 -31.92
CA PHE A 28 6.01 -38.26 -31.23
C PHE A 28 5.18 -39.35 -31.87
N ARG A 29 4.70 -40.28 -31.06
CA ARG A 29 3.93 -41.44 -31.54
C ARG A 29 2.47 -41.04 -31.73
N VAL A 30 1.93 -41.35 -32.96
CA VAL A 30 0.55 -41.05 -33.32
C VAL A 30 -0.21 -42.36 -33.51
N LEU A 31 -1.25 -42.55 -32.70
CA LEU A 31 -2.15 -43.70 -32.88
C LEU A 31 -3.21 -43.37 -33.95
N ILE A 32 -3.18 -44.09 -35.04
CA ILE A 32 -4.12 -43.94 -36.16
C ILE A 32 -4.86 -45.28 -36.35
N PRO A 33 -6.08 -45.43 -35.77
CA PRO A 33 -6.93 -46.60 -36.05
C PRO A 33 -7.52 -46.53 -37.44
N ASN A 34 -8.23 -47.55 -37.88
CA ASN A 34 -9.10 -47.44 -39.07
C ASN A 34 -10.16 -46.36 -38.81
N PHE A 35 -10.55 -45.62 -39.84
CA PHE A 35 -11.66 -44.66 -39.67
C PHE A 35 -12.95 -45.43 -39.44
N GLU A 36 -13.77 -44.94 -38.52
CA GLU A 36 -15.03 -45.58 -38.11
C GLU A 36 -16.11 -45.40 -39.19
N PRO A 37 -16.64 -46.48 -39.80
CA PRO A 37 -17.74 -46.36 -40.74
C PRO A 37 -19.04 -46.02 -39.99
N LEU A 38 -19.73 -44.97 -40.40
CA LEU A 38 -21.09 -44.68 -39.96
C LEU A 38 -22.08 -45.57 -40.72
N GLU A 39 -23.35 -45.61 -40.23
CA GLU A 39 -24.37 -46.54 -40.73
C GLU A 39 -24.48 -46.56 -42.28
N GLY A 40 -24.28 -47.74 -42.90
CA GLY A 40 -24.35 -47.96 -44.33
C GLY A 40 -23.09 -47.68 -45.14
N ALA A 41 -21.98 -47.31 -44.52
CA ALA A 41 -20.72 -47.07 -45.20
C ALA A 41 -19.90 -48.39 -45.36
N ASP A 42 -19.13 -48.47 -46.43
CA ASP A 42 -18.24 -49.60 -46.69
C ASP A 42 -16.97 -49.56 -45.83
N ASP A 43 -16.66 -50.66 -45.14
CA ASP A 43 -15.52 -50.76 -44.20
C ASP A 43 -14.14 -50.56 -44.85
N ASP A 44 -14.00 -50.77 -46.15
CA ASP A 44 -12.72 -50.76 -46.86
C ASP A 44 -12.16 -49.32 -46.98
N PHE A 45 -13.02 -48.31 -47.14
CA PHE A 45 -12.58 -46.94 -47.28
C PHE A 45 -11.77 -46.49 -46.04
N GLY A 46 -12.30 -46.71 -44.84
CA GLY A 46 -11.65 -46.26 -43.58
C GLY A 46 -10.32 -46.98 -43.32
N LYS A 47 -10.19 -48.26 -43.75
CA LYS A 47 -8.94 -49.04 -43.65
C LYS A 47 -7.84 -48.44 -44.52
N LYS A 48 -8.18 -48.15 -45.81
CA LYS A 48 -7.24 -47.61 -46.80
C LYS A 48 -6.87 -46.16 -46.49
N ALA A 49 -7.85 -45.31 -46.11
CA ALA A 49 -7.57 -43.93 -45.74
C ALA A 49 -6.64 -43.82 -44.50
N ALA A 50 -6.82 -44.70 -43.51
CA ALA A 50 -5.92 -44.76 -42.35
C ALA A 50 -4.51 -45.27 -42.72
N GLU A 51 -4.39 -46.16 -43.72
CA GLU A 51 -3.09 -46.67 -44.21
C GLU A 51 -2.32 -45.56 -44.94
N GLU A 52 -2.96 -44.86 -45.85
CA GLU A 52 -2.40 -43.68 -46.55
C GLU A 52 -2.00 -42.57 -45.54
N LEU A 53 -2.84 -42.28 -44.55
CA LEU A 53 -2.53 -41.27 -43.56
C LEU A 53 -1.32 -41.64 -42.68
N ARG A 54 -1.15 -42.94 -42.32
CA ARG A 54 0.05 -43.41 -41.61
C ARG A 54 1.30 -43.22 -42.47
N GLU A 55 1.25 -43.51 -43.77
CA GLU A 55 2.38 -43.27 -44.67
C GLU A 55 2.74 -41.80 -44.75
N LEU A 56 1.75 -40.91 -44.87
CA LEU A 56 1.96 -39.45 -44.88
C LEU A 56 2.55 -38.94 -43.57
N ILE A 57 1.98 -39.30 -42.43
CA ILE A 57 2.50 -38.85 -41.10
C ILE A 57 3.91 -39.38 -40.86
N ASN A 58 4.27 -40.56 -41.39
CA ASN A 58 5.62 -41.08 -41.28
C ASN A 58 6.67 -40.25 -42.03
N THR A 59 6.27 -39.36 -42.95
CA THR A 59 7.17 -38.40 -43.60
C THR A 59 7.58 -37.22 -42.70
N LEU A 60 6.83 -36.98 -41.63
CA LEU A 60 7.14 -35.90 -40.71
C LEU A 60 8.41 -36.21 -39.89
N ALA A 61 9.27 -35.19 -39.71
CA ALA A 61 10.48 -35.34 -38.90
C ALA A 61 10.18 -35.48 -37.39
N THR A 62 9.02 -34.96 -36.95
CA THR A 62 8.64 -34.83 -35.53
C THR A 62 7.66 -35.90 -35.06
N HIS A 63 6.92 -36.53 -35.95
CA HIS A 63 5.86 -37.50 -35.63
C HIS A 63 6.06 -38.81 -36.40
N GLN A 64 5.62 -39.90 -35.78
CA GLN A 64 5.63 -41.21 -36.40
C GLN A 64 4.33 -41.95 -36.06
N PRO A 65 3.70 -42.61 -37.01
CA PRO A 65 2.53 -43.42 -36.73
C PRO A 65 2.94 -44.68 -35.97
N ILE A 66 2.07 -45.14 -35.07
CA ILE A 66 2.20 -46.48 -34.50
C ILE A 66 1.89 -47.48 -35.58
N GLU A 67 2.77 -48.47 -35.76
CA GLU A 67 2.63 -49.52 -36.75
C GLU A 67 1.32 -50.29 -36.55
N LYS A 68 0.58 -50.54 -37.64
CA LYS A 68 -0.68 -51.29 -37.61
C LYS A 68 -0.54 -52.63 -36.87
N LYS A 69 0.56 -53.35 -37.10
CA LYS A 69 0.86 -54.63 -36.44
C LYS A 69 0.99 -54.48 -34.91
N GLU A 70 1.56 -53.38 -34.46
CA GLU A 70 1.70 -53.07 -33.02
C GLU A 70 0.32 -52.78 -32.41
N ILE A 71 -0.53 -52.00 -33.09
CA ILE A 71 -1.91 -51.73 -32.66
C ILE A 71 -2.68 -53.05 -32.53
N GLU A 72 -2.65 -53.91 -33.57
CA GLU A 72 -3.33 -55.20 -33.55
C GLU A 72 -2.83 -56.14 -32.45
N GLN A 73 -1.53 -56.13 -32.13
CA GLN A 73 -0.97 -56.93 -31.03
C GLN A 73 -1.49 -56.46 -29.69
N ASN A 74 -1.61 -55.15 -29.46
CA ASN A 74 -2.16 -54.61 -28.23
C ASN A 74 -3.66 -54.90 -28.13
N LEU A 75 -4.44 -54.75 -29.19
CA LEU A 75 -5.86 -55.09 -29.22
C LEU A 75 -6.14 -56.56 -28.89
N LYS A 76 -5.30 -57.49 -29.39
CA LYS A 76 -5.40 -58.92 -29.05
C LYS A 76 -5.30 -59.18 -27.52
N ARG A 77 -4.49 -58.40 -26.80
CA ARG A 77 -4.40 -58.51 -25.33
C ARG A 77 -5.72 -58.14 -24.65
N PHE A 78 -6.51 -57.26 -25.25
CA PHE A 78 -7.84 -56.86 -24.75
C PHE A 78 -8.99 -57.64 -25.39
N LYS A 79 -8.68 -58.63 -26.25
CA LYS A 79 -9.68 -59.39 -27.01
C LYS A 79 -10.59 -58.52 -27.87
N MET A 80 -10.03 -57.45 -28.43
CA MET A 80 -10.70 -56.47 -29.30
C MET A 80 -10.16 -56.55 -30.70
N LYS A 81 -10.96 -56.09 -31.66
CA LYS A 81 -10.57 -55.90 -33.06
C LYS A 81 -10.44 -54.41 -33.38
N MET A 82 -9.78 -54.10 -34.49
CA MET A 82 -9.58 -52.73 -34.95
C MET A 82 -10.90 -51.99 -35.24
N GLU A 83 -11.88 -52.74 -35.74
CA GLU A 83 -13.22 -52.24 -36.08
C GLU A 83 -14.08 -51.90 -34.84
N GLU A 84 -13.64 -52.27 -33.64
CA GLU A 84 -14.33 -52.00 -32.36
C GLU A 84 -13.79 -50.75 -31.68
N LEU A 85 -12.79 -50.08 -32.29
CA LEU A 85 -12.21 -48.85 -31.76
C LEU A 85 -13.07 -47.63 -32.13
N ASP A 86 -13.89 -47.21 -31.19
CA ASP A 86 -14.47 -45.86 -31.19
C ASP A 86 -13.45 -44.83 -30.66
N CYS A 87 -13.81 -43.56 -30.67
CA CYS A 87 -12.92 -42.50 -30.23
C CYS A 87 -12.49 -42.62 -28.75
N ILE A 88 -13.38 -43.07 -27.86
CA ILE A 88 -13.08 -43.24 -26.42
C ILE A 88 -12.04 -44.34 -26.23
N ARG A 89 -12.26 -45.50 -26.87
CA ARG A 89 -11.34 -46.64 -26.80
C ARG A 89 -10.02 -46.34 -27.46
N THR A 90 -10.02 -45.57 -28.55
CA THR A 90 -8.81 -45.11 -29.24
C THR A 90 -7.94 -44.26 -28.31
N ARG A 91 -8.51 -43.34 -27.60
CA ARG A 91 -7.78 -42.49 -26.63
C ARG A 91 -7.25 -43.29 -25.44
N GLN A 92 -8.03 -44.24 -24.93
CA GLN A 92 -7.59 -45.18 -23.88
C GLN A 92 -6.43 -46.06 -24.34
N LEU A 93 -6.51 -46.61 -25.57
CA LEU A 93 -5.45 -47.42 -26.16
C LEU A 93 -4.19 -46.57 -26.38
N ALA A 94 -4.33 -45.35 -26.87
CA ALA A 94 -3.22 -44.41 -27.07
C ALA A 94 -2.42 -44.17 -25.78
N SER A 95 -3.11 -43.94 -24.69
CA SER A 95 -2.49 -43.78 -23.36
C SER A 95 -1.71 -45.02 -22.92
N GLN A 96 -2.24 -46.23 -23.21
CA GLN A 96 -1.58 -47.49 -22.86
C GLN A 96 -0.39 -47.83 -23.76
N MET A 97 -0.35 -47.26 -24.96
CA MET A 97 0.71 -47.49 -25.96
C MET A 97 1.75 -46.36 -25.94
N ASP A 98 1.73 -45.49 -24.95
CA ASP A 98 2.60 -44.31 -24.86
C ASP A 98 2.56 -43.43 -26.12
N ALA A 99 1.38 -43.32 -26.73
CA ALA A 99 1.15 -42.42 -27.85
C ALA A 99 0.91 -41.00 -27.29
N GLN A 100 1.50 -39.99 -27.91
CA GLN A 100 1.28 -38.59 -27.56
C GLN A 100 0.01 -38.06 -28.25
N VAL A 101 -0.31 -38.56 -29.44
CA VAL A 101 -1.46 -38.12 -30.23
C VAL A 101 -2.30 -39.32 -30.66
N ALA A 102 -3.62 -39.17 -30.65
CA ALA A 102 -4.57 -40.15 -31.18
C ALA A 102 -5.50 -39.51 -32.21
N LEU A 103 -5.75 -40.19 -33.30
CA LEU A 103 -6.75 -39.80 -34.31
C LEU A 103 -8.08 -40.46 -34.00
N CYS A 104 -9.14 -39.65 -33.94
CA CYS A 104 -10.53 -40.08 -34.02
C CYS A 104 -11.07 -39.66 -35.39
N ALA A 105 -11.38 -40.60 -36.26
CA ALA A 105 -11.92 -40.30 -37.57
C ALA A 105 -13.11 -41.21 -37.91
N SER A 106 -14.15 -40.64 -38.50
CA SER A 106 -15.34 -41.35 -38.96
C SER A 106 -15.76 -40.87 -40.34
N TYR A 107 -16.49 -41.69 -41.04
CA TYR A 107 -17.02 -41.35 -42.37
C TYR A 107 -18.36 -42.02 -42.61
N GLY A 108 -19.17 -41.40 -43.48
CA GLY A 108 -20.49 -41.89 -43.83
C GLY A 108 -21.08 -41.17 -45.03
N GLY A 109 -22.12 -41.76 -45.60
CA GLY A 109 -22.80 -41.22 -46.79
C GLY A 109 -22.62 -42.10 -48.03
N PRO A 110 -22.89 -41.57 -49.25
CA PRO A 110 -22.75 -42.35 -50.52
C PRO A 110 -21.31 -42.71 -50.84
N GLU A 111 -21.06 -43.84 -51.47
CA GLU A 111 -19.70 -44.35 -51.82
C GLU A 111 -18.90 -43.38 -52.72
N ASP A 112 -19.55 -42.55 -53.49
CA ASP A 112 -18.95 -41.53 -54.35
C ASP A 112 -18.63 -40.19 -53.64
N SER A 113 -19.09 -40.01 -52.40
CA SER A 113 -18.93 -38.77 -51.67
C SER A 113 -19.10 -38.93 -50.16
N TYR A 114 -18.31 -39.83 -49.55
CA TYR A 114 -18.30 -39.94 -48.09
C TYR A 114 -17.93 -38.63 -47.42
N ALA A 115 -18.75 -38.18 -46.45
CA ALA A 115 -18.38 -37.11 -45.53
C ALA A 115 -17.39 -37.68 -44.49
N VAL A 116 -16.19 -37.13 -44.41
CA VAL A 116 -15.13 -37.58 -43.49
C VAL A 116 -14.91 -36.53 -42.41
N ASN A 117 -15.01 -36.96 -41.16
CA ASN A 117 -14.71 -36.15 -39.98
C ASN A 117 -13.48 -36.72 -39.29
N ALA A 118 -12.56 -35.85 -38.87
CA ALA A 118 -11.35 -36.26 -38.17
C ALA A 118 -11.02 -35.27 -37.06
N GLU A 119 -10.48 -35.79 -35.95
CA GLU A 119 -10.06 -35.02 -34.81
C GLU A 119 -8.82 -35.67 -34.18
N PHE A 120 -7.76 -34.90 -34.01
CA PHE A 120 -6.56 -35.33 -33.29
C PHE A 120 -6.66 -34.91 -31.83
N TRP A 121 -6.31 -35.83 -30.93
CA TRP A 121 -6.32 -35.61 -29.49
C TRP A 121 -4.90 -35.72 -28.97
N ASP A 122 -4.43 -34.66 -28.25
CA ASP A 122 -3.27 -34.75 -27.39
C ASP A 122 -3.63 -35.54 -26.14
N ILE A 123 -2.91 -36.64 -25.90
CA ILE A 123 -3.25 -37.57 -24.81
C ILE A 123 -2.87 -37.03 -23.44
N ALA A 124 -1.86 -36.18 -23.36
CA ALA A 124 -1.36 -35.65 -22.11
C ALA A 124 -2.23 -34.48 -21.61
N SER A 125 -2.57 -33.52 -22.47
CA SER A 125 -3.42 -32.38 -22.13
C SER A 125 -4.92 -32.67 -22.21
N GLY A 126 -5.32 -33.65 -23.04
CA GLY A 126 -6.73 -33.90 -23.34
C GLY A 126 -7.35 -32.88 -24.30
N GLU A 127 -6.55 -31.99 -24.89
CA GLU A 127 -6.98 -31.04 -25.91
C GLU A 127 -7.16 -31.73 -27.27
N SER A 128 -8.03 -31.19 -28.11
CA SER A 128 -8.27 -31.73 -29.43
C SER A 128 -8.12 -30.69 -30.54
N PHE A 129 -7.68 -31.17 -31.70
CA PHE A 129 -7.64 -30.40 -32.93
C PHE A 129 -8.59 -31.01 -33.94
N LYS A 130 -9.66 -30.29 -34.28
CA LYS A 130 -10.60 -30.70 -35.34
C LYS A 130 -10.04 -30.36 -36.71
N VAL A 131 -10.06 -31.36 -37.58
CA VAL A 131 -9.81 -31.22 -39.02
C VAL A 131 -11.08 -30.72 -39.68
N ASP A 132 -10.96 -29.74 -40.59
CA ASP A 132 -12.10 -29.29 -41.38
C ASP A 132 -12.72 -30.47 -42.16
N ALA A 133 -14.04 -30.49 -42.19
CA ALA A 133 -14.76 -31.57 -42.89
C ALA A 133 -14.32 -31.67 -44.34
N THR A 134 -14.09 -32.91 -44.77
CA THR A 134 -13.70 -33.21 -46.16
C THR A 134 -14.61 -34.30 -46.74
N GLN A 135 -14.53 -34.48 -48.05
CA GLN A 135 -15.20 -35.55 -48.75
C GLN A 135 -14.17 -36.52 -49.34
N GLY A 136 -14.51 -37.78 -49.36
CA GLY A 136 -13.72 -38.80 -49.99
C GLY A 136 -14.61 -39.76 -50.77
N ALA A 137 -14.17 -40.22 -51.96
CA ALA A 137 -14.88 -41.23 -52.72
C ALA A 137 -14.16 -42.58 -52.57
N LYS A 138 -14.92 -43.64 -52.67
CA LYS A 138 -14.38 -45.02 -52.77
C LYS A 138 -13.38 -45.11 -53.92
N LYS A 139 -12.19 -45.61 -53.65
CA LYS A 139 -10.99 -45.63 -54.52
C LYS A 139 -10.27 -44.32 -54.69
N GLN A 140 -10.59 -43.29 -53.86
CA GLN A 140 -9.88 -42.00 -53.74
C GLN A 140 -9.57 -41.68 -52.27
N GLU A 141 -9.30 -42.71 -51.48
CA GLU A 141 -9.04 -42.63 -50.04
C GLU A 141 -7.87 -41.71 -49.71
N GLN A 142 -6.87 -41.67 -50.65
CA GLN A 142 -5.73 -40.76 -50.53
C GLN A 142 -6.11 -39.28 -50.50
N VAL A 143 -7.24 -38.87 -51.10
CA VAL A 143 -7.68 -37.45 -51.08
C VAL A 143 -8.08 -37.02 -49.65
N ALA A 144 -8.85 -37.87 -48.97
CA ALA A 144 -9.22 -37.61 -47.58
C ALA A 144 -8.01 -37.69 -46.64
N ALA A 145 -7.14 -38.70 -46.85
CA ALA A 145 -5.91 -38.84 -46.06
C ALA A 145 -4.98 -37.62 -46.22
N GLN A 146 -4.80 -37.14 -47.47
CA GLN A 146 -3.98 -35.95 -47.74
C GLN A 146 -4.55 -34.69 -47.07
N HIS A 147 -5.87 -34.46 -47.18
CA HIS A 147 -6.50 -33.32 -46.53
C HIS A 147 -6.31 -33.32 -45.00
N ILE A 148 -6.49 -34.48 -44.37
CA ILE A 148 -6.28 -34.65 -42.92
C ILE A 148 -4.81 -34.42 -42.57
N PHE A 149 -3.88 -34.95 -43.39
CA PHE A 149 -2.45 -34.76 -43.20
C PHE A 149 -2.04 -33.27 -43.30
N ASP A 150 -2.51 -32.57 -44.34
CA ASP A 150 -2.16 -31.14 -44.55
C ASP A 150 -2.58 -30.28 -43.38
N GLN A 151 -3.72 -30.57 -42.78
CA GLN A 151 -4.19 -29.82 -41.59
C GLN A 151 -3.43 -30.25 -40.32
N PHE A 152 -3.12 -31.54 -40.17
CA PHE A 152 -2.30 -32.03 -39.07
C PHE A 152 -0.88 -31.44 -39.12
N ASP A 153 -0.23 -31.42 -40.30
CA ASP A 153 1.09 -30.84 -40.48
C ASP A 153 1.07 -29.33 -40.13
N ARG A 154 0.03 -28.62 -40.58
CA ARG A 154 -0.17 -27.20 -40.19
C ARG A 154 -0.30 -27.02 -38.69
N TYR A 155 -1.07 -27.88 -38.02
CA TYR A 155 -1.21 -27.87 -36.56
C TYR A 155 0.13 -28.15 -35.85
N VAL A 156 0.86 -29.17 -36.31
CA VAL A 156 2.19 -29.51 -35.78
C VAL A 156 3.17 -28.34 -35.94
N GLN A 157 3.16 -27.66 -37.07
CA GLN A 157 3.99 -26.47 -37.29
C GLN A 157 3.58 -25.31 -36.34
N GLN A 158 2.28 -25.09 -36.19
CA GLN A 158 1.76 -24.07 -35.27
C GLN A 158 2.20 -24.34 -33.82
N VAL A 159 2.05 -25.58 -33.33
CA VAL A 159 2.49 -25.97 -31.97
C VAL A 159 4.01 -25.77 -31.80
N ARG A 160 4.79 -26.18 -32.80
CA ARG A 160 6.25 -26.02 -32.81
C ARG A 160 6.66 -24.53 -32.72
N PHE A 161 6.04 -23.68 -33.52
CA PHE A 161 6.32 -22.23 -33.44
C PHE A 161 5.89 -21.65 -32.10
N ALA A 162 4.74 -22.06 -31.53
CA ALA A 162 4.31 -21.64 -30.21
C ALA A 162 5.30 -22.09 -29.11
N GLN A 163 5.84 -23.29 -29.22
CA GLN A 163 6.88 -23.77 -28.31
C GLN A 163 8.17 -22.94 -28.43
N PHE A 164 8.67 -22.70 -29.65
CA PHE A 164 9.84 -21.83 -29.85
C PHE A 164 9.60 -20.40 -29.36
N CYS A 165 8.38 -19.87 -29.51
CA CYS A 165 8.00 -18.60 -28.94
C CYS A 165 8.23 -18.60 -27.41
N ALA A 166 7.77 -19.64 -26.70
CA ALA A 166 7.95 -19.75 -25.26
C ALA A 166 9.42 -19.95 -24.85
N GLU A 167 10.17 -20.79 -25.55
CA GLU A 167 11.59 -21.07 -25.29
C GLU A 167 12.47 -19.81 -25.46
N TYR A 168 12.27 -19.08 -26.56
CA TYR A 168 12.96 -17.80 -26.78
C TYR A 168 12.56 -16.74 -25.75
N ALA A 169 11.30 -16.71 -25.32
CA ALA A 169 10.85 -15.81 -24.26
C ALA A 169 11.56 -16.12 -22.94
N GLN A 170 11.68 -17.38 -22.53
CA GLN A 170 12.40 -17.78 -21.33
C GLN A 170 13.87 -17.37 -21.35
N SER A 171 14.49 -17.35 -22.52
CA SER A 171 15.86 -16.88 -22.73
C SER A 171 15.98 -15.38 -23.03
N GLN A 172 14.88 -14.62 -22.88
CA GLN A 172 14.78 -13.18 -23.12
C GLN A 172 15.20 -12.73 -24.53
N GLN A 173 15.07 -13.62 -25.50
CA GLN A 173 15.30 -13.32 -26.91
C GLN A 173 14.00 -12.83 -27.55
N TRP A 174 13.55 -11.63 -27.15
CA TRP A 174 12.23 -11.07 -27.47
C TRP A 174 11.87 -11.07 -28.95
N ASP A 175 12.80 -10.63 -29.83
CA ASP A 175 12.55 -10.59 -31.26
C ASP A 175 12.40 -12.00 -31.89
N ASN A 176 13.17 -12.98 -31.39
CA ASN A 176 13.03 -14.36 -31.83
C ASN A 176 11.71 -14.96 -31.33
N ALA A 177 11.35 -14.67 -30.07
CA ALA A 177 10.09 -15.11 -29.49
C ALA A 177 8.90 -14.56 -30.27
N LEU A 178 8.85 -13.24 -30.51
CA LEU A 178 7.77 -12.59 -31.25
C LEU A 178 7.63 -13.15 -32.67
N ARG A 179 8.73 -13.31 -33.41
CA ARG A 179 8.66 -13.92 -34.76
C ARG A 179 8.05 -15.33 -34.76
N ASN A 180 8.39 -16.13 -33.75
CA ASN A 180 7.80 -17.47 -33.63
C ASN A 180 6.34 -17.43 -33.20
N CYS A 181 5.94 -16.53 -32.30
CA CYS A 181 4.55 -16.28 -31.98
C CYS A 181 3.75 -15.86 -33.24
N ASP A 182 4.31 -14.94 -34.03
CA ASP A 182 3.68 -14.45 -35.26
C ASP A 182 3.48 -15.62 -36.25
N SER A 183 4.51 -16.45 -36.47
CA SER A 183 4.39 -17.65 -37.34
C SER A 183 3.35 -18.65 -36.83
N ALA A 184 3.23 -18.83 -35.53
CA ALA A 184 2.19 -19.68 -34.93
C ALA A 184 0.79 -19.10 -35.15
N LEU A 185 0.64 -17.78 -35.02
CA LEU A 185 -0.63 -17.06 -35.19
C LEU A 185 -1.04 -16.93 -36.67
N GLU A 186 -0.09 -16.90 -37.60
CA GLU A 186 -0.38 -17.02 -39.04
C GLU A 186 -1.04 -18.36 -39.38
N LEU A 187 -0.61 -19.43 -38.72
CA LEU A 187 -1.19 -20.77 -38.91
C LEU A 187 -2.53 -20.96 -38.16
N ASN A 188 -2.67 -20.32 -36.98
CA ASN A 188 -3.89 -20.34 -36.17
C ASN A 188 -4.15 -18.98 -35.52
N PRO A 189 -4.89 -18.08 -36.18
CA PRO A 189 -5.20 -16.75 -35.67
C PRO A 189 -6.03 -16.75 -34.38
N THR A 190 -6.68 -17.84 -34.02
CA THR A 190 -7.53 -17.96 -32.84
C THR A 190 -6.85 -18.66 -31.67
N ALA A 191 -5.54 -18.92 -31.75
CA ALA A 191 -4.78 -19.56 -30.67
C ALA A 191 -4.61 -18.61 -29.46
N VAL A 192 -5.57 -18.64 -28.53
CA VAL A 192 -5.64 -17.75 -27.34
C VAL A 192 -4.36 -17.83 -26.53
N GLY A 193 -3.83 -19.02 -26.25
CA GLY A 193 -2.61 -19.21 -25.48
C GLY A 193 -1.38 -18.56 -26.13
N THR A 194 -1.24 -18.68 -27.46
CA THR A 194 -0.14 -18.06 -28.22
C THR A 194 -0.26 -16.52 -28.20
N ARG A 195 -1.48 -15.99 -28.36
CA ARG A 195 -1.72 -14.53 -28.24
C ARG A 195 -1.39 -14.01 -26.86
N TYR A 196 -1.83 -14.71 -25.83
CA TYR A 196 -1.49 -14.33 -24.47
C TYR A 196 0.02 -14.37 -24.21
N GLN A 197 0.71 -15.41 -24.69
CA GLN A 197 2.17 -15.48 -24.60
C GLN A 197 2.85 -14.31 -25.34
N ARG A 198 2.36 -13.96 -26.54
CA ARG A 198 2.83 -12.79 -27.29
C ARG A 198 2.62 -11.49 -26.52
N ALA A 199 1.45 -11.33 -25.90
CA ALA A 199 1.15 -10.17 -25.04
C ALA A 199 2.11 -10.07 -23.85
N ARG A 200 2.42 -11.20 -23.20
CA ARG A 200 3.40 -11.24 -22.11
C ARG A 200 4.79 -10.82 -22.56
N ILE A 201 5.27 -11.32 -23.72
CA ILE A 201 6.56 -10.95 -24.29
C ILE A 201 6.62 -9.45 -24.58
N LEU A 202 5.55 -8.88 -25.15
CA LEU A 202 5.43 -7.45 -25.38
C LEU A 202 5.47 -6.65 -24.08
N TYR A 203 4.79 -7.13 -23.04
CA TYR A 203 4.83 -6.53 -21.70
C TYR A 203 6.24 -6.57 -21.10
N GLU A 204 6.92 -7.71 -21.12
CA GLU A 204 8.26 -7.88 -20.57
C GLU A 204 9.35 -7.12 -21.36
N SER A 205 9.05 -6.74 -22.60
CA SER A 205 9.88 -5.87 -23.45
C SER A 205 9.46 -4.39 -23.44
N ASP A 206 8.66 -3.97 -22.45
CA ASP A 206 8.16 -2.60 -22.25
C ASP A 206 7.31 -2.03 -23.42
N ARG A 207 6.73 -2.91 -24.25
CA ARG A 207 5.87 -2.53 -25.40
C ARG A 207 4.38 -2.56 -24.98
N TYR A 208 4.02 -1.76 -23.96
CA TYR A 208 2.71 -1.80 -23.29
C TYR A 208 1.51 -1.58 -24.21
N PRO A 209 1.48 -0.58 -25.12
CA PRO A 209 0.34 -0.38 -26.01
C PRO A 209 0.07 -1.57 -26.94
N GLU A 210 1.13 -2.23 -27.41
CA GLU A 210 1.02 -3.41 -28.26
C GLU A 210 0.55 -4.63 -27.46
N ALA A 211 1.04 -4.78 -26.23
CA ALA A 211 0.59 -5.82 -25.31
C ALA A 211 -0.93 -5.70 -25.03
N LEU A 212 -1.43 -4.48 -24.76
CA LEU A 212 -2.86 -4.24 -24.58
C LEU A 212 -3.67 -4.56 -25.85
N GLY A 213 -3.11 -4.28 -27.04
CA GLY A 213 -3.75 -4.65 -28.30
C GLY A 213 -3.94 -6.17 -28.43
N GLU A 214 -2.93 -6.96 -28.07
CA GLU A 214 -3.03 -8.42 -28.08
C GLU A 214 -3.96 -8.94 -26.99
N LEU A 215 -3.91 -8.37 -25.78
CA LEU A 215 -4.80 -8.76 -24.68
C LEU A 215 -6.28 -8.51 -25.01
N LYS A 216 -6.61 -7.43 -25.72
CA LYS A 216 -7.98 -7.20 -26.22
C LYS A 216 -8.44 -8.35 -27.11
N GLN A 217 -7.58 -8.82 -28.03
CA GLN A 217 -7.90 -9.96 -28.87
C GLN A 217 -8.00 -11.28 -28.08
N VAL A 218 -7.16 -11.47 -27.04
CA VAL A 218 -7.28 -12.60 -26.11
C VAL A 218 -8.66 -12.60 -25.46
N LEU A 219 -9.11 -11.44 -24.95
CA LEU A 219 -10.37 -11.29 -24.25
C LEU A 219 -11.59 -11.31 -25.19
N GLU A 220 -11.45 -10.90 -26.45
CA GLU A 220 -12.47 -11.11 -27.48
C GLU A 220 -12.70 -12.60 -27.78
N LEU A 221 -11.63 -13.40 -27.81
CA LEU A 221 -11.67 -14.85 -28.05
C LEU A 221 -12.09 -15.63 -26.81
N ASN A 222 -11.63 -15.21 -25.64
CA ASN A 222 -11.96 -15.80 -24.35
C ASN A 222 -12.17 -14.69 -23.29
N PRO A 223 -13.41 -14.22 -23.10
CA PRO A 223 -13.73 -13.18 -22.11
C PRO A 223 -13.41 -13.56 -20.65
N PHE A 224 -13.23 -14.85 -20.37
CA PHE A 224 -12.94 -15.40 -19.05
C PHE A 224 -11.45 -15.78 -18.89
N HIS A 225 -10.57 -15.21 -19.70
CA HIS A 225 -9.13 -15.47 -19.58
C HIS A 225 -8.55 -14.68 -18.40
N GLU A 226 -8.47 -15.31 -17.24
CA GLU A 226 -8.09 -14.70 -15.97
C GLU A 226 -6.77 -13.94 -16.03
N ASP A 227 -5.69 -14.62 -16.46
CA ASP A 227 -4.37 -13.99 -16.59
C ASP A 227 -4.38 -12.82 -17.58
N GLY A 228 -5.21 -12.90 -18.62
CA GLY A 228 -5.38 -11.82 -19.60
C GLY A 228 -6.04 -10.58 -18.98
N LEU A 229 -7.10 -10.79 -18.21
CA LEU A 229 -7.78 -9.71 -17.47
C LEU A 229 -6.83 -9.05 -16.45
N GLN A 230 -6.10 -9.87 -15.69
CA GLN A 230 -5.16 -9.37 -14.70
C GLN A 230 -4.04 -8.55 -15.34
N LEU A 231 -3.42 -9.06 -16.41
CA LEU A 231 -2.34 -8.38 -17.10
C LEU A 231 -2.82 -7.10 -17.81
N ALA A 232 -4.00 -7.15 -18.44
CA ALA A 232 -4.60 -5.96 -19.08
C ALA A 232 -4.89 -4.87 -18.05
N GLY A 233 -5.42 -5.23 -16.89
CA GLY A 233 -5.63 -4.30 -15.77
C GLY A 233 -4.31 -3.68 -15.30
N TYR A 234 -3.29 -4.50 -15.10
CA TYR A 234 -1.97 -4.01 -14.66
C TYR A 234 -1.33 -3.03 -15.66
N ILE A 235 -1.33 -3.40 -16.97
CA ILE A 235 -0.75 -2.54 -18.00
C ILE A 235 -1.55 -1.24 -18.14
N SER A 236 -2.89 -1.32 -18.09
CA SER A 236 -3.74 -0.13 -18.16
C SER A 236 -3.48 0.84 -17.00
N ALA A 237 -3.34 0.34 -15.77
CA ALA A 237 -2.97 1.16 -14.62
C ALA A 237 -1.57 1.80 -14.78
N LYS A 238 -0.60 1.04 -15.31
CA LYS A 238 0.76 1.53 -15.55
C LYS A 238 0.81 2.62 -16.62
N GLU A 239 -0.07 2.58 -17.62
CA GLU A 239 -0.24 3.57 -18.69
C GLU A 239 -1.16 4.75 -18.27
N GLY A 240 -1.63 4.81 -17.02
CA GLY A 240 -2.51 5.85 -16.51
C GLY A 240 -3.94 5.79 -17.08
N GLN A 241 -4.37 4.61 -17.54
CA GLN A 241 -5.72 4.35 -18.07
C GLN A 241 -6.60 3.76 -16.94
N ASP A 242 -6.81 4.53 -15.87
CA ASP A 242 -7.37 4.03 -14.61
C ASP A 242 -8.77 3.42 -14.78
N ASP A 243 -9.65 4.04 -15.58
CA ASP A 243 -10.98 3.50 -15.85
C ASP A 243 -10.93 2.12 -16.55
N GLN A 244 -9.98 1.92 -17.46
CA GLN A 244 -9.81 0.64 -18.15
C GLN A 244 -9.21 -0.40 -17.21
N ALA A 245 -8.24 0.01 -16.38
CA ALA A 245 -7.64 -0.86 -15.37
C ALA A 245 -8.71 -1.37 -14.40
N LEU A 246 -9.56 -0.48 -13.89
CA LEU A 246 -10.66 -0.81 -12.99
C LEU A 246 -11.64 -1.79 -13.67
N ALA A 247 -11.99 -1.56 -14.94
CA ALA A 247 -12.90 -2.43 -15.67
C ALA A 247 -12.35 -3.87 -15.82
N TYR A 248 -11.06 -4.04 -16.19
CA TYR A 248 -10.43 -5.35 -16.31
C TYR A 248 -10.30 -6.06 -14.95
N TYR A 249 -9.89 -5.34 -13.92
CA TYR A 249 -9.78 -5.90 -12.58
C TYR A 249 -11.13 -6.29 -11.99
N THR A 250 -12.19 -5.53 -12.27
CA THR A 250 -13.55 -5.89 -11.84
C THR A 250 -13.99 -7.20 -12.48
N GLN A 251 -13.82 -7.35 -13.79
CA GLN A 251 -14.11 -8.61 -14.49
C GLN A 251 -13.26 -9.78 -13.94
N TYR A 252 -11.98 -9.54 -13.63
CA TYR A 252 -11.15 -10.55 -13.00
C TYR A 252 -11.68 -10.99 -11.64
N LEU A 253 -12.13 -10.03 -10.81
CA LEU A 253 -12.66 -10.33 -9.47
C LEU A 253 -14.05 -10.99 -9.50
N GLU A 254 -14.81 -10.84 -10.58
CA GLU A 254 -16.04 -11.61 -10.80
C GLU A 254 -15.74 -13.11 -10.96
N LEU A 255 -14.60 -13.44 -11.59
CA LEU A 255 -14.12 -14.83 -11.75
C LEU A 255 -13.41 -15.35 -10.49
N ASN A 256 -12.67 -14.47 -9.82
CA ASN A 256 -11.81 -14.79 -8.67
C ASN A 256 -12.12 -13.89 -7.46
N PRO A 257 -13.32 -14.02 -6.86
CA PRO A 257 -13.76 -13.13 -5.78
C PRO A 257 -12.87 -13.22 -4.52
N GLY A 258 -12.16 -14.32 -4.33
CA GLY A 258 -11.21 -14.52 -3.23
C GLY A 258 -9.82 -13.96 -3.46
N ASN A 259 -9.51 -13.33 -4.60
CA ASN A 259 -8.17 -12.79 -4.83
C ASN A 259 -7.95 -11.48 -4.09
N ALA A 260 -7.46 -11.58 -2.85
CA ALA A 260 -7.18 -10.45 -1.98
C ALA A 260 -6.15 -9.47 -2.59
N ASN A 261 -5.10 -9.98 -3.26
CA ASN A 261 -4.02 -9.14 -3.81
C ASN A 261 -4.52 -8.18 -4.90
N VAL A 262 -5.30 -8.70 -5.87
CA VAL A 262 -5.89 -7.85 -6.92
C VAL A 262 -6.88 -6.87 -6.31
N ARG A 263 -7.69 -7.31 -5.37
CA ARG A 263 -8.66 -6.46 -4.66
C ARG A 263 -7.98 -5.31 -3.93
N MET A 264 -6.90 -5.60 -3.19
CA MET A 264 -6.10 -4.58 -2.49
C MET A 264 -5.46 -3.58 -3.47
N LYS A 265 -4.98 -4.06 -4.64
CA LYS A 265 -4.41 -3.18 -5.66
C LYS A 265 -5.43 -2.17 -6.18
N ILE A 266 -6.64 -2.63 -6.52
CA ILE A 266 -7.73 -1.75 -6.99
C ILE A 266 -8.14 -0.77 -5.90
N ALA A 267 -8.29 -1.25 -4.66
CA ALA A 267 -8.65 -0.40 -3.53
C ALA A 267 -7.60 0.69 -3.28
N TYR A 268 -6.31 0.34 -3.41
CA TYR A 268 -5.24 1.32 -3.31
C TYR A 268 -5.33 2.39 -4.42
N ASP A 269 -5.58 1.98 -5.67
CA ASP A 269 -5.70 2.90 -6.80
C ASP A 269 -6.92 3.83 -6.63
N LEU A 270 -8.06 3.30 -6.15
CA LEU A 270 -9.24 4.12 -5.81
C LEU A 270 -8.93 5.15 -4.72
N ALA A 271 -8.24 4.74 -3.66
CA ALA A 271 -7.87 5.66 -2.58
C ALA A 271 -6.90 6.76 -3.05
N GLN A 272 -5.95 6.43 -3.94
CA GLN A 272 -5.04 7.42 -4.54
C GLN A 272 -5.77 8.40 -5.47
N ALA A 273 -6.86 7.95 -6.10
CA ALA A 273 -7.73 8.79 -6.92
C ALA A 273 -8.67 9.69 -6.08
N GLY A 274 -8.61 9.61 -4.73
CA GLY A 274 -9.45 10.40 -3.82
C GLY A 274 -10.78 9.74 -3.46
N ASP A 275 -10.90 8.42 -3.61
CA ASP A 275 -12.08 7.64 -3.21
C ASP A 275 -11.75 6.56 -2.16
N PRO A 276 -11.37 6.95 -0.93
CA PRO A 276 -11.11 5.98 0.13
C PRO A 276 -12.36 5.21 0.58
N ALA A 277 -13.57 5.78 0.40
CA ALA A 277 -14.82 5.11 0.72
C ALA A 277 -15.13 3.98 -0.28
N GLY A 278 -14.91 4.21 -1.57
CA GLY A 278 -14.99 3.17 -2.60
C GLY A 278 -13.94 2.07 -2.39
N ALA A 279 -12.72 2.45 -2.06
CA ALA A 279 -11.66 1.51 -1.70
C ALA A 279 -12.07 0.60 -0.52
N MET A 280 -12.60 1.20 0.54
CA MET A 280 -13.08 0.46 1.71
C MET A 280 -14.24 -0.51 1.35
N SER A 281 -15.19 -0.05 0.54
CA SER A 281 -16.32 -0.89 0.10
C SER A 281 -15.84 -2.10 -0.70
N LEU A 282 -14.84 -1.91 -1.56
CA LEU A 282 -14.23 -3.00 -2.32
C LEU A 282 -13.52 -4.02 -1.40
N ILE A 283 -12.78 -3.55 -0.39
CA ILE A 283 -12.14 -4.44 0.60
C ILE A 283 -13.19 -5.20 1.41
N GLN A 284 -14.31 -4.56 1.78
CA GLN A 284 -15.40 -5.22 2.52
C GLN A 284 -15.92 -6.46 1.77
N VAL A 285 -16.13 -6.37 0.45
CA VAL A 285 -16.53 -7.55 -0.35
C VAL A 285 -15.52 -8.69 -0.26
N GLY A 286 -14.22 -8.37 -0.12
CA GLY A 286 -13.18 -9.38 0.13
C GLY A 286 -13.28 -10.01 1.50
N LEU A 287 -13.57 -9.22 2.52
CA LEU A 287 -13.78 -9.68 3.89
C LEU A 287 -15.06 -10.52 4.04
N ASP A 288 -16.08 -10.28 3.23
CA ASP A 288 -17.29 -11.11 3.18
C ASP A 288 -16.99 -12.52 2.63
N VAL A 289 -15.96 -12.64 1.77
CA VAL A 289 -15.48 -13.93 1.23
C VAL A 289 -14.49 -14.60 2.18
N ASP A 290 -13.57 -13.84 2.76
CA ASP A 290 -12.53 -14.32 3.68
C ASP A 290 -12.43 -13.41 4.92
N PRO A 291 -13.30 -13.63 5.94
CA PRO A 291 -13.35 -12.81 7.14
C PRO A 291 -12.10 -12.87 8.04
N GLU A 292 -11.27 -13.89 7.86
CA GLU A 292 -10.05 -14.07 8.67
C GLU A 292 -8.81 -13.46 8.02
N ASN A 293 -8.95 -12.84 6.85
CA ASN A 293 -7.83 -12.28 6.10
C ASN A 293 -7.28 -11.02 6.76
N ALA A 294 -6.17 -11.16 7.48
CA ALA A 294 -5.56 -10.06 8.21
C ALA A 294 -5.08 -8.91 7.31
N ASP A 295 -4.65 -9.21 6.07
CA ASP A 295 -4.15 -8.19 5.15
C ASP A 295 -5.30 -7.34 4.58
N LEU A 296 -6.47 -7.95 4.34
CA LEU A 296 -7.69 -7.20 4.01
C LEU A 296 -8.17 -6.32 5.17
N TRP A 297 -8.15 -6.84 6.41
CA TRP A 297 -8.47 -6.03 7.59
C TRP A 297 -7.50 -4.86 7.76
N GLU A 298 -6.22 -5.07 7.48
CA GLU A 298 -5.20 -4.02 7.52
C GLU A 298 -5.53 -2.88 6.55
N GLN A 299 -5.87 -3.22 5.30
CA GLN A 299 -6.27 -2.23 4.29
C GLN A 299 -7.60 -1.55 4.62
N TYR A 300 -8.59 -2.33 5.07
CA TYR A 300 -9.87 -1.78 5.50
C TYR A 300 -9.72 -0.73 6.60
N GLY A 301 -8.89 -1.06 7.60
CA GLY A 301 -8.56 -0.12 8.68
C GLY A 301 -7.86 1.15 8.17
N GLY A 302 -6.92 1.00 7.22
CA GLY A 302 -6.20 2.11 6.61
C GLY A 302 -7.12 3.07 5.86
N PHE A 303 -7.95 2.54 4.97
CA PHE A 303 -8.90 3.36 4.20
C PHE A 303 -9.98 3.98 5.08
N SER A 304 -10.49 3.24 6.07
CA SER A 304 -11.45 3.78 7.04
C SER A 304 -10.86 4.93 7.84
N PHE A 305 -9.62 4.81 8.31
CA PHE A 305 -8.95 5.87 9.05
C PHE A 305 -8.68 7.10 8.18
N ALA A 306 -8.24 6.91 6.92
CA ALA A 306 -8.03 7.99 5.97
C ALA A 306 -9.33 8.75 5.65
N ALA A 307 -10.41 8.01 5.36
CA ALA A 307 -11.73 8.60 5.11
C ALA A 307 -12.24 9.40 6.32
N ALA A 308 -12.06 8.87 7.54
CA ALA A 308 -12.44 9.58 8.75
C ALA A 308 -11.71 10.93 8.91
N LEU A 309 -10.40 10.95 8.62
CA LEU A 309 -9.60 12.17 8.69
C LEU A 309 -10.02 13.20 7.65
N GLU A 310 -10.27 12.78 6.42
CA GLU A 310 -10.71 13.64 5.31
C GLU A 310 -12.05 14.29 5.62
N ILE A 311 -13.07 13.49 5.97
CA ILE A 311 -14.41 13.98 6.34
C ILE A 311 -14.33 14.96 7.53
N ASN A 312 -13.51 14.63 8.52
CA ASN A 312 -13.37 15.49 9.70
C ASN A 312 -12.66 16.80 9.37
N GLN A 313 -11.70 16.79 8.46
CA GLN A 313 -11.00 17.99 8.00
C GLN A 313 -11.92 18.89 7.18
N GLU A 314 -12.72 18.34 6.27
CA GLU A 314 -13.70 19.09 5.49
C GLU A 314 -14.76 19.76 6.38
N ALA A 315 -15.28 19.03 7.37
CA ALA A 315 -16.23 19.56 8.34
C ALA A 315 -15.64 20.70 9.19
N ALA A 316 -14.36 20.62 9.56
CA ALA A 316 -13.68 21.64 10.33
C ALA A 316 -13.48 22.95 9.57
N VAL A 317 -13.33 22.92 8.24
CA VAL A 317 -13.18 24.12 7.39
C VAL A 317 -14.48 24.96 7.37
N GLY A 318 -15.64 24.34 7.60
CA GLY A 318 -16.95 25.02 7.63
C GLY A 318 -17.42 25.46 9.02
N ALA A 319 -16.72 25.12 10.10
CA ALA A 319 -17.16 25.35 11.48
C ALA A 319 -16.61 26.66 12.06
N GLU A 320 -17.47 27.64 12.38
CA GLU A 320 -17.10 28.92 13.01
C GLU A 320 -16.53 28.78 14.45
N ASN A 321 -16.71 27.63 15.12
CA ASN A 321 -16.30 27.40 16.50
C ASN A 321 -15.88 25.94 16.72
N GLY A 322 -14.69 25.54 16.32
CA GLY A 322 -14.03 24.31 16.79
C GLY A 322 -14.99 23.14 17.02
N GLY A 323 -15.75 22.74 15.99
CA GLY A 323 -16.76 21.69 16.08
C GLY A 323 -16.11 20.35 16.46
N GLY A 324 -16.85 19.53 17.22
CA GLY A 324 -16.46 18.15 17.51
C GLY A 324 -16.30 17.32 16.22
N VAL A 325 -15.91 16.04 16.35
CA VAL A 325 -15.78 15.12 15.22
C VAL A 325 -17.10 15.03 14.45
N ALA A 326 -17.03 15.12 13.13
CA ALA A 326 -18.19 14.99 12.28
C ALA A 326 -18.87 13.61 12.50
N PRO A 327 -20.20 13.55 12.58
CA PRO A 327 -20.92 12.29 12.86
C PRO A 327 -20.55 11.15 11.89
N GLU A 328 -20.33 11.49 10.63
CA GLU A 328 -19.92 10.53 9.60
C GLU A 328 -18.47 10.04 9.84
N ALA A 329 -17.56 10.93 10.21
CA ALA A 329 -16.19 10.55 10.57
C ALA A 329 -16.14 9.61 11.79
N VAL A 330 -17.06 9.77 12.74
CA VAL A 330 -17.18 8.87 13.91
C VAL A 330 -17.35 7.42 13.47
N GLU A 331 -18.24 7.15 12.50
CA GLU A 331 -18.46 5.80 11.99
C GLU A 331 -17.19 5.22 11.37
N TYR A 332 -16.47 5.99 10.56
CA TYR A 332 -15.24 5.54 9.93
C TYR A 332 -14.10 5.33 10.94
N PHE A 333 -13.97 6.16 11.96
CA PHE A 333 -13.02 5.89 13.06
C PHE A 333 -13.34 4.59 13.79
N ARG A 334 -14.61 4.28 14.03
CA ARG A 334 -15.05 3.01 14.63
C ARG A 334 -14.66 1.81 13.77
N LYS A 335 -14.93 1.88 12.46
CA LYS A 335 -14.53 0.84 11.49
C LYS A 335 -13.02 0.63 11.48
N ALA A 336 -12.23 1.72 11.53
CA ALA A 336 -10.78 1.63 11.59
C ALA A 336 -10.30 0.94 12.88
N ILE A 337 -10.87 1.30 14.04
CA ILE A 337 -10.55 0.66 15.32
C ILE A 337 -10.84 -0.83 15.27
N GLU A 338 -12.05 -1.23 14.84
CA GLU A 338 -12.44 -2.63 14.73
C GLU A 338 -11.48 -3.42 13.84
N ALA A 339 -11.19 -2.88 12.65
CA ALA A 339 -10.31 -3.52 11.68
C ALA A 339 -8.90 -3.74 12.24
N TYR A 340 -8.28 -2.71 12.79
CA TYR A 340 -6.94 -2.84 13.36
C TYR A 340 -6.89 -3.71 14.61
N GLN A 341 -7.98 -3.77 15.40
CA GLN A 341 -8.09 -4.71 16.51
C GLN A 341 -8.13 -6.17 16.01
N LYS A 342 -8.80 -6.44 14.88
CA LYS A 342 -8.75 -7.75 14.21
C LYS A 342 -7.32 -8.10 13.79
N VAL A 343 -6.60 -7.14 13.17
CA VAL A 343 -5.19 -7.32 12.82
C VAL A 343 -4.35 -7.63 14.06
N PHE A 344 -4.53 -6.86 15.15
CA PHE A 344 -3.78 -7.05 16.40
C PHE A 344 -4.07 -8.41 17.05
N ALA A 345 -5.32 -8.86 17.01
CA ALA A 345 -5.71 -10.18 17.52
C ALA A 345 -5.02 -11.33 16.78
N VAL A 346 -4.74 -11.17 15.46
CA VAL A 346 -4.07 -12.19 14.63
C VAL A 346 -2.55 -12.08 14.71
N LYS A 347 -2.00 -10.86 14.54
CA LYS A 347 -0.55 -10.62 14.42
C LYS A 347 0.15 -10.41 15.78
N GLY A 348 -0.58 -10.02 16.83
CA GLY A 348 -0.02 -9.78 18.16
C GLY A 348 1.13 -8.75 18.13
N SER A 349 2.30 -9.13 18.63
CA SER A 349 3.52 -8.31 18.62
C SER A 349 4.04 -7.97 17.22
N ASP A 350 3.63 -8.71 16.19
CA ASP A 350 4.04 -8.46 14.81
C ASP A 350 3.14 -7.43 14.11
N THR A 351 2.16 -6.87 14.82
CA THR A 351 1.31 -5.79 14.29
C THR A 351 2.16 -4.55 14.02
N PRO A 352 2.09 -3.97 12.82
CA PRO A 352 2.83 -2.74 12.52
C PRO A 352 2.46 -1.61 13.49
N VAL A 353 3.47 -0.95 14.06
CA VAL A 353 3.32 0.15 15.03
C VAL A 353 2.38 1.24 14.53
N GLY A 354 2.38 1.51 13.21
CA GLY A 354 1.47 2.47 12.59
C GLY A 354 -0.01 2.16 12.85
N HIS A 355 -0.40 0.90 12.88
CA HIS A 355 -1.79 0.49 13.14
C HIS A 355 -2.16 0.70 14.61
N LEU A 356 -1.27 0.32 15.54
CA LEU A 356 -1.48 0.57 16.97
C LEU A 356 -1.64 2.07 17.25
N ARG A 357 -0.78 2.87 16.64
CA ARG A 357 -0.87 4.34 16.71
C ARG A 357 -2.20 4.86 16.15
N ASN A 358 -2.67 4.31 15.02
CA ASN A 358 -3.93 4.73 14.42
C ASN A 358 -5.14 4.38 15.30
N ILE A 359 -5.15 3.22 15.97
CA ILE A 359 -6.20 2.88 16.95
C ILE A 359 -6.23 3.92 18.07
N ILE A 360 -5.06 4.20 18.67
CA ILE A 360 -4.96 5.16 19.77
C ILE A 360 -5.40 6.56 19.30
N ALA A 361 -4.95 6.99 18.13
CA ALA A 361 -5.32 8.26 17.56
C ALA A 361 -6.84 8.35 17.26
N ALA A 362 -7.44 7.28 16.76
CA ALA A 362 -8.89 7.22 16.53
C ALA A 362 -9.68 7.38 17.84
N TYR A 363 -9.27 6.70 18.92
CA TYR A 363 -9.88 6.91 20.24
C TYR A 363 -9.72 8.34 20.74
N VAL A 364 -8.56 8.96 20.54
CA VAL A 364 -8.32 10.37 20.88
C VAL A 364 -9.23 11.31 20.08
N GLN A 365 -9.43 11.04 18.79
CA GLN A 365 -10.37 11.83 17.97
C GLN A 365 -11.82 11.67 18.44
N LEU A 366 -12.22 10.49 18.85
CA LEU A 366 -13.56 10.20 19.37
C LEU A 366 -13.78 10.72 20.81
N ASP A 367 -12.79 11.38 21.42
CA ASP A 367 -12.77 11.80 22.84
C ASP A 367 -12.90 10.63 23.84
N GLU A 368 -12.52 9.41 23.42
CA GLU A 368 -12.53 8.19 24.23
C GLU A 368 -11.16 7.98 24.90
N MET A 369 -10.77 8.93 25.76
CA MET A 369 -9.42 9.00 26.31
C MET A 369 -9.01 7.78 27.13
N GLU A 370 -9.92 7.18 27.91
CA GLU A 370 -9.60 5.97 28.70
C GLU A 370 -9.32 4.76 27.79
N SER A 371 -10.05 4.64 26.67
CA SER A 371 -9.78 3.61 25.66
C SER A 371 -8.43 3.84 24.97
N ALA A 372 -8.11 5.11 24.66
CA ALA A 372 -6.81 5.50 24.11
C ALA A 372 -5.66 5.15 25.05
N ILE A 373 -5.80 5.44 26.34
CA ILE A 373 -4.83 5.12 27.40
C ILE A 373 -4.62 3.60 27.48
N THR A 374 -5.70 2.84 27.61
CA THR A 374 -5.63 1.37 27.70
C THR A 374 -4.94 0.75 26.49
N MET A 375 -5.30 1.20 25.28
CA MET A 375 -4.69 0.70 24.05
C MET A 375 -3.21 1.09 23.95
N ALA A 376 -2.85 2.30 24.39
CA ALA A 376 -1.45 2.73 24.41
C ALA A 376 -0.62 1.89 25.39
N GLU A 377 -1.14 1.58 26.58
CA GLU A 377 -0.48 0.72 27.55
C GLU A 377 -0.22 -0.67 26.98
N GLN A 378 -1.22 -1.31 26.34
CA GLN A 378 -1.06 -2.59 25.67
C GLN A 378 -0.02 -2.54 24.53
N ALA A 379 -0.04 -1.49 23.74
CA ALA A 379 0.92 -1.31 22.67
C ALA A 379 2.35 -1.13 23.20
N LEU A 380 2.53 -0.43 24.32
CA LEU A 380 3.82 -0.20 24.96
C LEU A 380 4.38 -1.43 25.69
N GLU A 381 3.55 -2.43 26.02
CA GLU A 381 4.02 -3.73 26.52
C GLU A 381 4.83 -4.47 25.44
N THR A 382 4.41 -4.37 24.18
CA THR A 382 5.08 -5.02 23.05
C THR A 382 6.11 -4.14 22.34
N HIS A 383 5.90 -2.82 22.36
CA HIS A 383 6.73 -1.82 21.67
C HIS A 383 7.21 -0.70 22.62
N PRO A 384 7.99 -1.02 23.67
CA PRO A 384 8.35 -0.05 24.72
C PRO A 384 9.30 1.06 24.26
N GLN A 385 9.90 0.93 23.07
CA GLN A 385 10.84 1.91 22.50
C GLN A 385 10.21 2.78 21.40
N GLU A 386 8.87 2.75 21.26
CA GLU A 386 8.17 3.53 20.24
C GLU A 386 7.76 4.91 20.77
N GLU A 387 8.57 5.91 20.47
CA GLU A 387 8.36 7.29 20.92
C GLU A 387 7.03 7.89 20.42
N SER A 388 6.55 7.46 19.25
CA SER A 388 5.29 7.94 18.69
C SER A 388 4.08 7.49 19.52
N ILE A 389 4.10 6.28 20.07
CA ILE A 389 3.05 5.76 20.96
C ILE A 389 3.13 6.50 22.31
N TRP A 390 4.32 6.62 22.89
CA TRP A 390 4.53 7.39 24.12
C TRP A 390 4.01 8.83 23.99
N SER A 391 4.21 9.46 22.82
CA SER A 391 3.75 10.83 22.56
C SER A 391 2.22 10.96 22.57
N ILE A 392 1.49 10.02 21.90
CA ILE A 392 0.02 10.04 21.89
C ILE A 392 -0.55 9.64 23.26
N TYR A 393 0.09 8.68 23.93
CA TYR A 393 -0.26 8.29 25.31
C TYR A 393 -0.19 9.49 26.25
N ALA A 394 0.88 10.30 26.14
CA ALA A 394 1.01 11.53 26.91
C ALA A 394 -0.13 12.53 26.65
N ASP A 395 -0.57 12.69 25.38
CA ASP A 395 -1.70 13.56 25.06
C ASP A 395 -3.01 13.07 25.68
N ALA A 396 -3.28 11.76 25.63
CA ALA A 396 -4.45 11.18 26.25
C ALA A 396 -4.45 11.34 27.79
N LEU A 397 -3.30 11.11 28.42
CA LEU A 397 -3.13 11.32 29.86
C LEU A 397 -3.34 12.79 30.26
N GLN A 398 -2.82 13.73 29.48
CA GLN A 398 -3.00 15.16 29.75
C GLN A 398 -4.47 15.57 29.67
N ARG A 399 -5.20 15.09 28.66
CA ARG A 399 -6.64 15.38 28.50
C ARG A 399 -7.50 14.80 29.61
N THR A 400 -7.08 13.71 30.25
CA THR A 400 -7.76 13.12 31.42
C THR A 400 -7.30 13.75 32.75
N GLY A 401 -6.45 14.77 32.71
CA GLY A 401 -5.94 15.46 33.89
C GLY A 401 -4.82 14.70 34.63
N LYS A 402 -4.31 13.61 34.10
CA LYS A 402 -3.20 12.81 34.66
C LYS A 402 -1.84 13.45 34.30
N LEU A 403 -1.67 14.74 34.68
CA LEU A 403 -0.56 15.60 34.22
C LEU A 403 0.82 15.01 34.53
N ASP A 404 1.04 14.51 35.75
CA ASP A 404 2.37 14.00 36.12
C ASP A 404 2.75 12.76 35.29
N GLN A 405 1.77 11.90 35.00
CA GLN A 405 1.97 10.76 34.11
C GLN A 405 2.21 11.20 32.65
N ALA A 406 1.49 12.23 32.20
CA ALA A 406 1.68 12.79 30.85
C ALA A 406 3.11 13.38 30.68
N VAL A 407 3.59 14.10 31.68
CA VAL A 407 4.96 14.63 31.70
C VAL A 407 5.98 13.51 31.70
N ALA A 408 5.81 12.47 32.53
CA ALA A 408 6.69 11.31 32.58
C ALA A 408 6.70 10.53 31.24
N ALA A 409 5.54 10.42 30.57
CA ALA A 409 5.46 9.80 29.25
C ALA A 409 6.25 10.60 28.20
N LEU A 410 6.21 11.93 28.24
CA LEU A 410 7.05 12.77 27.36
C LEU A 410 8.55 12.70 27.72
N ASP A 411 8.91 12.47 28.99
CA ASP A 411 10.30 12.20 29.36
C ASP A 411 10.80 10.91 28.72
N ARG A 412 9.95 9.87 28.64
CA ARG A 412 10.27 8.64 27.89
C ARG A 412 10.46 8.92 26.40
N VAL A 413 9.66 9.80 25.80
CA VAL A 413 9.87 10.23 24.39
C VAL A 413 11.26 10.83 24.22
N LYS A 414 11.69 11.72 25.15
CA LYS A 414 13.03 12.35 25.11
C LYS A 414 14.17 11.36 25.31
N GLU A 415 13.98 10.38 26.18
CA GLU A 415 14.98 9.32 26.41
C GLU A 415 15.19 8.44 25.18
N ILE A 416 14.09 8.09 24.47
CA ILE A 416 14.12 7.26 23.27
C ILE A 416 14.64 8.06 22.07
N ASN A 417 14.09 9.26 21.88
CA ASN A 417 14.44 10.14 20.76
C ASN A 417 14.65 11.58 21.26
N PRO A 418 15.88 11.97 21.64
CA PRO A 418 16.20 13.33 22.08
C PRO A 418 15.87 14.43 21.07
N SER A 419 15.74 14.05 19.77
CA SER A 419 15.41 14.98 18.67
C SER A 419 13.91 15.03 18.36
N TYR A 420 13.07 14.34 19.13
CA TYR A 420 11.62 14.36 18.89
C TYR A 420 11.08 15.78 19.03
N PRO A 421 10.30 16.27 18.04
CA PRO A 421 10.00 17.70 17.97
C PRO A 421 9.09 18.18 19.12
N ASN A 422 9.41 19.34 19.65
CA ASN A 422 8.57 20.12 20.57
C ASN A 422 8.19 19.45 21.91
N VAL A 423 8.84 18.36 22.33
CA VAL A 423 8.50 17.65 23.57
C VAL A 423 8.54 18.59 24.78
N SER A 424 9.68 19.25 24.99
CA SER A 424 9.84 20.16 26.14
C SER A 424 8.94 21.41 26.06
N LEU A 425 8.59 21.88 24.86
CA LEU A 425 7.61 22.94 24.69
C LEU A 425 6.20 22.48 25.10
N ARG A 426 5.81 21.26 24.75
CA ARG A 426 4.53 20.66 25.16
C ARG A 426 4.46 20.48 26.68
N GLN A 427 5.50 19.88 27.27
CA GLN A 427 5.61 19.72 28.72
C GLN A 427 5.51 21.08 29.43
N GLY A 428 6.27 22.07 28.97
CA GLY A 428 6.23 23.42 29.51
C GLY A 428 4.85 24.06 29.47
N ASN A 429 4.15 23.94 28.32
CA ASN A 429 2.79 24.43 28.15
C ASN A 429 1.80 23.77 29.14
N TRP A 430 1.85 22.46 29.28
CA TRP A 430 0.98 21.72 30.19
C TRP A 430 1.23 22.12 31.68
N LEU A 431 2.49 22.25 32.05
CA LEU A 431 2.88 22.68 33.40
C LEU A 431 2.42 24.13 33.70
N ILE A 432 2.48 25.03 32.69
CA ILE A 432 1.96 26.39 32.81
C ILE A 432 0.44 26.36 33.05
N GLN A 433 -0.31 25.61 32.23
CA GLN A 433 -1.76 25.46 32.36
C GLN A 433 -2.17 24.94 33.76
N ALA A 434 -1.33 24.10 34.35
CA ALA A 434 -1.52 23.57 35.70
C ALA A 434 -1.04 24.54 36.81
N GLY A 435 -0.58 25.75 36.47
CA GLY A 435 -0.05 26.72 37.41
C GLY A 435 1.37 26.43 37.95
N ARG A 436 2.05 25.43 37.38
CA ARG A 436 3.40 25.00 37.80
C ARG A 436 4.50 25.70 36.99
N VAL A 437 4.47 27.04 37.01
CA VAL A 437 5.32 27.88 36.15
C VAL A 437 6.82 27.65 36.37
N GLN A 438 7.27 27.38 37.60
CA GLN A 438 8.71 27.14 37.86
C GLN A 438 9.19 25.81 37.25
N ASP A 439 8.36 24.76 37.34
CA ASP A 439 8.65 23.46 36.70
C ASP A 439 8.65 23.61 35.16
N ALA A 440 7.70 24.39 34.62
CA ALA A 440 7.65 24.69 33.20
C ALA A 440 8.93 25.36 32.69
N VAL A 441 9.44 26.38 33.45
CA VAL A 441 10.67 27.08 33.06
C VAL A 441 11.88 26.16 33.09
N ALA A 442 11.95 25.23 34.05
CA ALA A 442 13.01 24.22 34.07
C ALA A 442 13.02 23.37 32.79
N VAL A 443 11.85 22.85 32.40
CA VAL A 443 11.68 22.05 31.17
C VAL A 443 11.93 22.86 29.88
N LEU A 444 11.47 24.14 29.87
CA LEU A 444 11.66 25.01 28.71
C LEU A 444 13.13 25.44 28.52
N LYS A 445 13.94 25.47 29.57
CA LYS A 445 15.40 25.65 29.45
C LYS A 445 16.04 24.49 28.67
N ASP A 446 15.55 23.27 28.84
CA ASP A 446 16.04 22.12 28.07
C ASP A 446 15.66 22.27 26.60
N ALA A 447 14.45 22.75 26.28
CA ALA A 447 14.05 23.04 24.90
C ALA A 447 14.99 24.05 24.24
N VAL A 448 15.31 25.14 24.92
CA VAL A 448 16.21 26.19 24.42
C VAL A 448 17.66 25.69 24.33
N ALA A 449 18.11 24.85 25.25
CA ALA A 449 19.45 24.25 25.21
C ALA A 449 19.62 23.34 24.00
N GLY A 450 18.59 22.56 23.67
CA GLY A 450 18.57 21.69 22.49
C GLY A 450 18.38 22.45 21.17
N ASN A 451 17.60 23.54 21.19
CA ASN A 451 17.35 24.39 20.04
C ASN A 451 17.21 25.86 20.43
N PRO A 452 18.29 26.65 20.35
CA PRO A 452 18.26 28.07 20.73
C PRO A 452 17.23 28.93 19.98
N SER A 453 16.80 28.52 18.78
CA SER A 453 15.77 29.25 18.02
C SER A 453 14.39 29.20 18.68
N GLN A 454 14.17 28.28 19.62
CA GLN A 454 12.91 28.17 20.39
C GLN A 454 12.82 29.10 21.58
N ALA A 455 13.86 29.87 21.88
CA ALA A 455 13.94 30.72 23.07
C ALA A 455 12.74 31.68 23.19
N ASP A 456 12.45 32.43 22.15
CA ASP A 456 11.35 33.40 22.17
C ASP A 456 9.98 32.70 22.24
N MET A 457 9.82 31.52 21.61
CA MET A 457 8.59 30.73 21.69
C MET A 457 8.37 30.21 23.11
N ALA A 458 9.40 29.69 23.76
CA ALA A 458 9.36 29.24 25.14
C ALA A 458 9.00 30.40 26.10
N ALA A 459 9.62 31.57 25.90
CA ALA A 459 9.32 32.76 26.69
C ALA A 459 7.89 33.25 26.49
N ARG A 460 7.36 33.21 25.26
CA ARG A 460 5.98 33.58 24.95
C ARG A 460 4.96 32.70 25.67
N LEU A 461 5.21 31.40 25.80
CA LEU A 461 4.32 30.48 26.54
C LEU A 461 4.16 30.96 28.01
N VAL A 462 5.28 31.22 28.70
CA VAL A 462 5.27 31.67 30.07
C VAL A 462 4.68 33.09 30.19
N PHE A 463 5.02 33.99 29.27
CA PHE A 463 4.52 35.35 29.24
C PHE A 463 3.01 35.42 28.98
N ALA A 464 2.48 34.59 28.08
CA ALA A 464 1.05 34.57 27.76
C ALA A 464 0.19 34.28 29.00
N ASP A 465 0.60 33.34 29.83
CA ASP A 465 -0.06 33.06 31.09
C ASP A 465 0.07 34.23 32.08
N ALA A 466 1.30 34.74 32.25
CA ALA A 466 1.56 35.90 33.12
C ALA A 466 0.75 37.13 32.70
N TYR A 467 0.55 37.34 31.40
CA TYR A 467 -0.26 38.42 30.88
C TYR A 467 -1.76 38.18 31.10
N ALA A 468 -2.29 37.05 30.69
CA ALA A 468 -3.72 36.74 30.76
C ALA A 468 -4.22 36.59 32.22
N ASN A 469 -3.47 35.88 33.04
CA ASN A 469 -3.87 35.57 34.42
C ASN A 469 -3.28 36.54 35.45
N GLY A 470 -2.29 37.33 35.06
CA GLY A 470 -1.65 38.35 35.90
C GLY A 470 -2.07 39.77 35.51
N VAL A 471 -1.59 40.28 34.37
CA VAL A 471 -1.80 41.68 33.96
C VAL A 471 -3.28 41.98 33.72
N GLN A 472 -3.97 41.18 32.88
CA GLN A 472 -5.38 41.45 32.54
C GLN A 472 -6.33 41.28 33.72
N LYS A 473 -6.02 40.40 34.67
CA LYS A 473 -6.80 40.20 35.90
C LYS A 473 -6.29 41.06 37.09
N GLU A 474 -5.40 41.99 36.81
CA GLU A 474 -4.83 42.92 37.79
C GLU A 474 -4.13 42.25 38.99
N ARG A 475 -3.67 41.01 38.79
CA ARG A 475 -2.90 40.23 39.77
C ARG A 475 -1.41 40.44 39.54
N TYR A 476 -0.93 41.67 39.79
CA TYR A 476 0.40 42.10 39.37
C TYR A 476 1.56 41.32 40.01
N ALA A 477 1.42 40.86 41.24
CA ALA A 477 2.42 39.97 41.86
C ALA A 477 2.57 38.63 41.08
N TYR A 478 1.45 38.08 40.60
CA TYR A 478 1.45 36.87 39.73
C TYR A 478 2.14 37.19 38.39
N ALA A 479 1.78 38.31 37.78
CA ALA A 479 2.40 38.76 36.52
C ALA A 479 3.92 38.90 36.66
N VAL A 480 4.39 39.55 37.70
CA VAL A 480 5.83 39.73 37.98
C VAL A 480 6.52 38.36 38.10
N THR A 481 5.95 37.44 38.85
CA THR A 481 6.53 36.09 39.03
C THR A 481 6.69 35.39 37.70
N GLY A 482 5.65 35.37 36.86
CA GLY A 482 5.69 34.72 35.55
C GLY A 482 6.65 35.39 34.56
N ILE A 483 6.65 36.75 34.52
CA ILE A 483 7.54 37.50 33.63
C ILE A 483 9.02 37.33 34.04
N VAL A 484 9.31 37.34 35.33
CA VAL A 484 10.67 37.07 35.85
C VAL A 484 11.10 35.65 35.47
N ALA A 485 10.20 34.68 35.56
CA ALA A 485 10.45 33.32 35.17
C ALA A 485 10.75 33.22 33.66
N ALA A 486 9.97 33.88 32.80
CA ALA A 486 10.22 33.94 31.35
C ALA A 486 11.60 34.55 31.02
N ARG A 487 12.03 35.59 31.75
CA ARG A 487 13.34 36.22 31.56
C ARG A 487 14.53 35.37 31.97
N GLN A 488 14.31 34.23 32.67
CA GLN A 488 15.37 33.29 33.03
C GLN A 488 15.72 32.34 31.86
N LEU A 489 14.95 32.36 30.80
CA LEU A 489 15.27 31.55 29.61
C LEU A 489 16.47 32.15 28.88
N PRO A 490 17.42 31.30 28.43
CA PRO A 490 18.60 31.79 27.72
C PRO A 490 18.26 32.15 26.26
N ASN A 491 19.17 32.89 25.61
CA ASN A 491 19.14 33.20 24.17
C ASN A 491 17.90 33.95 23.66
N LEU A 492 17.24 34.72 24.52
CA LEU A 492 16.13 35.57 24.11
C LEU A 492 16.59 36.66 23.15
N SER A 493 15.76 36.96 22.16
CA SER A 493 16.00 38.10 21.27
C SER A 493 15.92 39.44 22.04
N SER A 494 16.52 40.50 21.44
CA SER A 494 16.39 41.86 22.02
C SER A 494 14.93 42.29 22.09
N ALA A 495 14.14 41.99 21.05
CA ALA A 495 12.72 42.32 21.01
C ALA A 495 11.93 41.61 22.13
N MET A 496 12.14 40.31 22.35
CA MET A 496 11.49 39.56 23.42
C MET A 496 11.93 40.07 24.78
N THR A 497 13.22 40.32 24.98
CA THR A 497 13.76 40.88 26.22
C THR A 497 13.14 42.25 26.49
N SER A 498 13.04 43.12 25.52
CA SER A 498 12.43 44.42 25.60
C SER A 498 10.93 44.36 25.97
N GLN A 499 10.19 43.42 25.34
CA GLN A 499 8.78 43.18 25.68
C GLN A 499 8.60 42.73 27.12
N LEU A 500 9.38 41.74 27.56
CA LEU A 500 9.33 41.25 28.94
C LEU A 500 9.71 42.34 29.94
N ASN A 501 10.70 43.19 29.63
CA ASN A 501 11.07 44.33 30.46
C ASN A 501 9.92 45.34 30.59
N PHE A 502 9.23 45.65 29.49
CA PHE A 502 8.08 46.56 29.53
C PHE A 502 6.97 46.03 30.46
N TRP A 503 6.54 44.80 30.24
CA TRP A 503 5.43 44.23 31.03
C TRP A 503 5.82 43.93 32.47
N HIS A 504 7.09 43.65 32.77
CA HIS A 504 7.61 43.57 34.12
C HIS A 504 7.54 44.94 34.81
N ALA A 505 8.06 45.99 34.14
CA ALA A 505 7.99 47.35 34.63
C ALA A 505 6.56 47.82 34.85
N TYR A 506 5.66 47.55 33.89
CA TYR A 506 4.24 47.87 34.00
C TYR A 506 3.59 47.22 35.24
N SER A 507 3.87 45.93 35.45
CA SER A 507 3.31 45.18 36.57
C SER A 507 3.85 45.68 37.94
N LEU A 508 5.14 46.01 38.03
CA LEU A 508 5.73 46.59 39.22
C LEU A 508 5.17 47.97 39.50
N TYR A 509 5.08 48.84 38.49
CA TYR A 509 4.55 50.19 38.57
C TYR A 509 3.08 50.17 38.97
N THR A 510 2.21 49.48 38.23
CA THR A 510 0.77 49.49 38.48
C THR A 510 0.41 48.80 39.81
N GLY A 511 1.11 47.68 40.11
CA GLY A 511 0.99 47.02 41.41
C GLY A 511 1.41 47.91 42.57
N GLY A 512 2.54 48.60 42.40
CA GLY A 512 3.02 49.58 43.39
C GLY A 512 2.04 50.74 43.62
N VAL A 513 1.43 51.25 42.54
CA VAL A 513 0.38 52.29 42.62
C VAL A 513 -0.82 51.83 43.44
N LYS A 514 -1.26 50.60 43.27
CA LYS A 514 -2.38 50.01 44.03
C LYS A 514 -2.02 49.77 45.54
N GLU A 515 -0.82 49.29 45.77
CA GLU A 515 -0.39 48.86 47.11
C GLU A 515 0.15 50.01 48.00
N GLN A 516 0.39 51.18 47.43
CA GLN A 516 0.87 52.32 48.24
C GLN A 516 -0.19 52.87 49.17
N GLU A 517 -1.46 52.63 48.96
CA GLU A 517 -2.54 53.12 49.79
C GLU A 517 -2.86 52.16 50.96
N PRO A 518 -3.03 52.69 52.19
CA PRO A 518 -2.83 54.06 52.59
C PRO A 518 -1.35 54.44 52.56
N ASN A 519 -1.04 55.72 52.24
CA ASN A 519 0.33 56.25 52.16
C ASN A 519 0.99 56.31 53.54
N THR A 520 1.49 55.22 54.05
CA THR A 520 2.20 55.05 55.31
C THR A 520 3.69 54.84 55.08
N LEU A 521 4.48 54.97 56.14
CA LEU A 521 5.91 54.67 56.10
C LEU A 521 6.15 53.22 55.62
N ALA A 522 5.35 52.28 56.12
CA ALA A 522 5.48 50.88 55.78
C ALA A 522 5.20 50.61 54.26
N THR A 523 4.10 51.19 53.73
CA THR A 523 3.77 51.03 52.29
C THR A 523 4.78 51.74 51.39
N ALA A 524 5.29 52.91 51.81
CA ALA A 524 6.33 53.63 51.08
C ALA A 524 7.65 52.83 51.02
N GLN A 525 8.07 52.22 52.10
CA GLN A 525 9.26 51.39 52.16
C GLN A 525 9.10 50.13 51.30
N ALA A 526 7.90 49.54 51.18
CA ALA A 526 7.61 48.39 50.39
C ALA A 526 7.53 48.66 48.85
N THR A 527 6.99 49.88 48.50
CA THR A 527 6.72 50.21 47.08
C THR A 527 7.86 50.97 46.40
N LEU A 528 8.66 51.74 47.14
CA LEU A 528 9.80 52.48 46.58
C LEU A 528 10.75 51.64 45.75
N PRO A 529 11.24 50.45 46.18
CA PRO A 529 12.11 49.61 45.34
C PRO A 529 11.44 49.13 44.04
N ARG A 530 10.11 48.96 44.11
CA ARG A 530 9.36 48.54 42.91
C ARG A 530 9.29 49.65 41.86
N PHE A 531 9.05 50.87 42.23
CA PHE A 531 9.05 52.02 41.32
C PHE A 531 10.45 52.26 40.73
N GLN A 532 11.48 52.17 41.56
CA GLN A 532 12.87 52.34 41.13
C GLN A 532 13.23 51.26 40.09
N GLU A 533 12.87 49.98 40.33
CA GLU A 533 13.10 48.88 39.39
C GLU A 533 12.24 49.03 38.11
N ALA A 534 10.99 49.50 38.24
CA ALA A 534 10.13 49.78 37.09
C ALA A 534 10.78 50.83 36.16
N ILE A 535 11.34 51.90 36.68
CA ILE A 535 12.06 52.91 35.88
C ILE A 535 13.22 52.26 35.12
N ARG A 536 14.06 51.50 35.83
CA ARG A 536 15.19 50.81 35.21
C ARG A 536 14.75 49.88 34.05
N LEU A 537 13.66 49.16 34.25
CA LEU A 537 13.13 48.22 33.23
C LEU A 537 12.46 48.95 32.06
N PHE A 538 11.72 50.05 32.32
CA PHE A 538 11.15 50.86 31.25
C PHE A 538 12.25 51.48 30.37
N GLN A 539 13.37 51.91 30.92
CA GLN A 539 14.52 52.38 30.14
C GLN A 539 15.08 51.30 29.20
N GLN A 540 14.99 50.03 29.60
CA GLN A 540 15.41 48.86 28.80
C GLN A 540 14.32 48.33 27.84
N ALA A 541 13.12 48.92 27.89
CA ALA A 541 11.96 48.46 27.10
C ALA A 541 11.69 49.32 25.86
N LYS A 542 12.68 50.15 25.43
CA LYS A 542 12.50 51.14 24.37
C LYS A 542 12.12 50.47 23.03
N GLU A 543 12.80 49.38 22.64
CA GLU A 543 12.54 48.67 21.38
C GLU A 543 11.09 48.19 21.28
N TYR A 544 10.55 47.62 22.35
CA TYR A 544 9.16 47.17 22.39
C TYR A 544 8.19 48.35 22.37
N ALA A 545 8.44 49.40 23.19
CA ALA A 545 7.57 50.55 23.24
C ALA A 545 7.51 51.30 21.90
N ASP A 546 8.63 51.46 21.21
CA ASP A 546 8.69 52.09 19.89
C ASP A 546 7.93 51.26 18.81
N SER A 547 7.80 49.97 19.01
CA SER A 547 7.02 49.07 18.14
C SER A 547 5.49 49.12 18.38
N GLN A 548 5.05 49.76 19.45
CA GLN A 548 3.65 49.82 19.88
C GLN A 548 3.11 51.24 19.84
N PRO A 549 2.33 51.65 18.82
CA PRO A 549 1.85 53.04 18.70
C PRO A 549 1.05 53.58 19.88
N SER A 550 0.43 52.67 20.66
CA SER A 550 -0.36 53.01 21.83
C SER A 550 0.44 53.24 23.12
N ILE A 551 1.75 52.98 23.10
CA ILE A 551 2.61 53.07 24.26
C ILE A 551 3.45 54.36 24.21
N THR A 552 3.21 55.26 25.16
CA THR A 552 4.05 56.44 25.39
C THR A 552 5.01 56.20 26.55
N LEU A 553 6.19 55.64 26.25
CA LEU A 553 7.18 55.23 27.26
C LEU A 553 7.62 56.39 28.18
N SER A 554 7.76 57.61 27.65
CA SER A 554 8.15 58.79 28.41
C SER A 554 7.15 59.10 29.51
N GLN A 555 5.85 58.87 29.28
CA GLN A 555 4.83 59.09 30.29
C GLN A 555 4.94 58.10 31.45
N PHE A 556 5.18 56.79 31.13
CA PHE A 556 5.40 55.78 32.17
C PHE A 556 6.62 56.11 33.02
N LEU A 557 7.72 56.55 32.41
CA LEU A 557 8.93 56.96 33.11
C LEU A 557 8.69 58.18 34.01
N THR A 558 8.02 59.20 33.48
CA THR A 558 7.70 60.42 34.30
C THR A 558 6.80 60.06 35.46
N ASN A 559 5.74 59.30 35.24
CA ASN A 559 4.84 58.88 36.29
C ASN A 559 5.55 58.02 37.36
N ALA A 560 6.35 57.08 36.99
CA ALA A 560 7.10 56.20 37.89
C ALA A 560 8.11 57.05 38.74
N GLN A 561 8.79 58.03 38.10
CA GLN A 561 9.68 58.95 38.78
C GLN A 561 8.94 59.81 39.86
N THR A 562 7.76 60.31 39.51
CA THR A 562 6.90 61.05 40.44
C THR A 562 6.55 60.19 41.68
N TYR A 563 6.21 58.90 41.47
CA TYR A 563 5.94 57.98 42.58
C TYR A 563 7.19 57.70 43.43
N VAL A 564 8.38 57.59 42.85
CA VAL A 564 9.65 57.49 43.59
C VAL A 564 9.80 58.74 44.55
N GLU A 565 9.65 59.96 44.01
CA GLU A 565 9.77 61.17 44.75
C GLU A 565 8.74 61.25 45.90
N ILE A 566 7.49 60.84 45.68
CA ILE A 566 6.44 60.77 46.72
C ILE A 566 6.85 59.80 47.81
N GLN A 567 7.28 58.56 47.48
CA GLN A 567 7.64 57.57 48.50
C GLN A 567 8.89 58.02 49.30
N GLU A 568 9.88 58.59 48.64
CA GLU A 568 11.07 59.15 49.33
C GLU A 568 10.70 60.28 50.31
N ALA A 569 9.76 61.13 49.89
CA ALA A 569 9.28 62.19 50.76
C ALA A 569 8.55 61.66 52.01
N ILE A 570 7.73 60.59 51.84
CA ILE A 570 7.05 59.92 52.97
C ILE A 570 8.08 59.28 53.91
N ILE A 571 9.05 58.57 53.39
CA ILE A 571 10.10 57.91 54.17
C ILE A 571 10.93 58.93 54.94
N LYS A 572 11.25 60.07 54.30
CA LYS A 572 11.99 61.18 54.97
C LYS A 572 11.22 61.83 56.08
N ARG A 573 9.88 61.94 55.95
CA ARG A 573 9.01 62.55 57.02
C ARG A 573 8.77 61.58 58.18
N GLY A 574 8.80 60.26 57.92
CA GLY A 574 8.58 59.21 58.92
C GLY A 574 9.83 58.84 59.75
N ARG A 575 11.00 59.41 59.36
CA ARG A 575 12.24 59.36 60.14
C ARG A 575 12.31 60.55 61.07
#